data_546ae8c0e79508861c761e7940d4ddd2
#
_entry.id   546ae8c0e79508861c761e7940d4ddd2
#
_cell.length_a   1.000
_cell.length_b   1.000
_cell.length_c   1.000
_cell.angle_alpha   90.00
_cell.angle_beta   90.00
_cell.angle_gamma   90.00
#
_symmetry.space_group_name_H-M   'P 1'
#
loop_
_entity.id
_entity.type
_entity.pdbx_description
1 polymer ?
#
loop_
_entity_poly.entity_id
_entity_poly.type
_entity_poly.pdbx_seq_one_letter_code
_entity_poly.pdbx_strand_id
1 'polypeptide(L)'
;MEPLDFANLPDHSLVLIDTAPIIYFLEGHPKLGPRFQPLFAAHASGHLRFAIATITIAEVLTGPLRSGDDALAQRYRAILETWQPVPLDIDIAEGAARLRASLGLKLADAVQAASALAINAAALATHDRDFSRVRSLRIIS
;
A
#
# COMPACT_ATOMS: atom_id res chain seq x y z
N MET A 1 -19.86 -0.41 8.38
CA MET A 1 -18.62 0.10 7.78
C MET A 1 -18.92 0.47 6.32
N GLU A 2 -18.62 1.69 5.94
CA GLU A 2 -18.87 2.16 4.58
C GLU A 2 -17.92 1.49 3.58
N PRO A 3 -18.37 1.22 2.33
CA PRO A 3 -17.49 0.71 1.29
C PRO A 3 -16.34 1.66 0.99
N LEU A 4 -15.26 1.13 0.45
CA LEU A 4 -14.13 1.95 0.00
C LEU A 4 -14.59 2.86 -1.15
N ASP A 5 -14.16 4.12 -1.09
CA ASP A 5 -14.53 5.12 -2.09
C ASP A 5 -13.38 5.31 -3.08
N PHE A 6 -13.48 4.64 -4.22
CA PHE A 6 -12.51 4.82 -5.32
C PHE A 6 -13.18 4.75 -6.71
N ALA A 7 -14.51 4.65 -6.75
CA ALA A 7 -15.24 4.45 -8.01
C ALA A 7 -15.08 5.63 -8.99
N ASN A 8 -14.81 6.83 -8.46
CA ASN A 8 -14.64 8.04 -9.26
C ASN A 8 -13.21 8.28 -9.74
N LEU A 9 -12.28 7.37 -9.44
CA LEU A 9 -10.93 7.46 -10.00
C LEU A 9 -10.98 7.11 -11.50
N PRO A 10 -10.28 7.88 -12.35
CA PRO A 10 -10.19 7.54 -13.77
C PRO A 10 -9.59 6.15 -13.98
N ASP A 11 -9.93 5.53 -15.13
CA ASP A 11 -9.34 4.26 -15.52
C ASP A 11 -7.81 4.34 -15.54
N HIS A 12 -7.17 3.26 -15.11
CA HIS A 12 -5.73 3.12 -15.04
C HIS A 12 -5.05 4.04 -14.02
N SER A 13 -5.81 4.59 -13.06
CA SER A 13 -5.24 5.37 -11.97
C SER A 13 -4.26 4.52 -11.16
N LEU A 14 -3.14 5.11 -10.80
CA LEU A 14 -2.11 4.45 -10.01
C LEU A 14 -2.40 4.66 -8.52
N VAL A 15 -2.56 3.55 -7.79
CA VAL A 15 -2.83 3.56 -6.34
C VAL A 15 -1.70 2.84 -5.64
N LEU A 16 -1.07 3.50 -4.67
CA LEU A 16 -0.09 2.84 -3.81
C LEU A 16 -0.82 2.11 -2.69
N ILE A 17 -0.46 0.85 -2.47
CA ILE A 17 -1.11 0.00 -1.48
C ILE A 17 -0.23 -0.12 -0.25
N ASP A 18 -0.76 0.25 0.92
CA ASP A 18 -0.10 0.05 2.21
C ASP A 18 -0.04 -1.45 2.56
N THR A 19 0.83 -1.78 3.50
CA THR A 19 1.12 -3.17 3.89
C THR A 19 -0.11 -3.91 4.42
N ALA A 20 -0.88 -3.28 5.32
CA ALA A 20 -1.97 -3.98 5.99
C ALA A 20 -3.06 -4.48 5.04
N PRO A 21 -3.59 -3.68 4.09
CA PRO A 21 -4.56 -4.19 3.12
C PRO A 21 -4.06 -5.38 2.31
N ILE A 22 -2.76 -5.38 1.97
CA ILE A 22 -2.14 -6.49 1.22
C ILE A 22 -2.18 -7.76 2.06
N ILE A 23 -1.75 -7.67 3.32
CA ILE A 23 -1.74 -8.82 4.22
C ILE A 23 -3.16 -9.36 4.43
N TYR A 24 -4.13 -8.47 4.66
CA TYR A 24 -5.53 -8.89 4.84
C TYR A 24 -6.05 -9.66 3.62
N PHE A 25 -5.71 -9.19 2.43
CA PHE A 25 -6.13 -9.85 1.20
C PHE A 25 -5.42 -11.20 1.01
N LEU A 26 -4.09 -11.23 1.15
CA LEU A 26 -3.29 -12.45 0.92
C LEU A 26 -3.61 -13.55 1.94
N GLU A 27 -3.84 -13.17 3.20
CA GLU A 27 -4.12 -14.12 4.28
C GLU A 27 -5.59 -14.46 4.42
N GLY A 28 -6.47 -13.80 3.66
CA GLY A 28 -7.91 -14.03 3.75
C GLY A 28 -8.50 -13.62 5.08
N HIS A 29 -8.11 -12.44 5.60
CA HIS A 29 -8.65 -11.95 6.87
C HIS A 29 -10.18 -11.91 6.83
N PRO A 30 -10.90 -12.51 7.83
CA PRO A 30 -12.34 -12.74 7.73
C PRO A 30 -13.17 -11.46 7.65
N LYS A 31 -12.71 -10.36 8.22
CA LYS A 31 -13.43 -9.07 8.19
C LYS A 31 -12.80 -8.08 7.23
N LEU A 32 -11.48 -7.94 7.27
CA LEU A 32 -10.77 -6.89 6.54
C LEU A 32 -10.36 -7.33 5.14
N GLY A 33 -10.24 -8.64 4.89
CA GLY A 33 -10.06 -9.16 3.54
C GLY A 33 -11.22 -8.75 2.62
N PRO A 34 -12.48 -9.04 2.99
CA PRO A 34 -13.63 -8.62 2.20
C PRO A 34 -13.74 -7.11 2.00
N ARG A 35 -13.32 -6.31 2.99
CA ARG A 35 -13.35 -4.86 2.87
C ARG A 35 -12.50 -4.36 1.70
N PHE A 36 -11.29 -4.90 1.53
CA PHE A 36 -10.36 -4.46 0.50
C PHE A 36 -10.47 -5.26 -0.79
N GLN A 37 -11.23 -6.34 -0.81
CA GLN A 37 -11.38 -7.19 -1.99
C GLN A 37 -11.82 -6.42 -3.24
N PRO A 38 -12.77 -5.45 -3.18
CA PRO A 38 -13.15 -4.68 -4.37
C PRO A 38 -11.99 -3.90 -4.99
N LEU A 39 -11.04 -3.45 -4.17
CA LEU A 39 -9.85 -2.74 -4.64
C LEU A 39 -8.97 -3.67 -5.48
N PHE A 40 -8.74 -4.89 -4.99
CA PHE A 40 -7.96 -5.90 -5.72
C PHE A 40 -8.68 -6.38 -6.98
N ALA A 41 -10.01 -6.48 -6.94
CA ALA A 41 -10.81 -6.79 -8.12
C ALA A 41 -10.69 -5.70 -9.19
N ALA A 42 -10.67 -4.43 -8.80
CA ALA A 42 -10.48 -3.31 -9.71
C ALA A 42 -9.10 -3.37 -10.38
N HIS A 43 -8.07 -3.80 -9.64
CA HIS A 43 -6.75 -4.03 -10.22
C HIS A 43 -6.78 -5.20 -11.22
N ALA A 44 -7.40 -6.31 -10.85
CA ALA A 44 -7.47 -7.49 -11.72
C ALA A 44 -8.22 -7.18 -13.03
N SER A 45 -9.23 -6.30 -13.00
CA SER A 45 -9.99 -5.90 -14.19
C SER A 45 -9.31 -4.82 -15.03
N GLY A 46 -8.17 -4.29 -14.56
CA GLY A 46 -7.44 -3.22 -15.25
C GLY A 46 -7.94 -1.81 -14.99
N HIS A 47 -8.96 -1.65 -14.12
CA HIS A 47 -9.47 -0.32 -13.78
C HIS A 47 -8.42 0.48 -12.98
N LEU A 48 -7.66 -0.18 -12.09
CA LEU A 48 -6.61 0.45 -11.31
C LEU A 48 -5.26 -0.21 -11.58
N ARG A 49 -4.19 0.57 -11.49
CA ARG A 49 -2.82 0.06 -11.44
C ARG A 49 -2.33 0.18 -10.00
N PHE A 50 -1.58 -0.81 -9.54
CA PHE A 50 -1.01 -0.80 -8.19
C PHE A 50 0.47 -0.44 -8.20
N ALA A 51 0.88 0.33 -7.19
CA ALA A 51 2.27 0.55 -6.82
C ALA A 51 2.49 0.07 -5.40
N ILE A 52 3.71 -0.30 -5.09
CA ILE A 52 4.10 -0.83 -3.79
C ILE A 52 5.45 -0.25 -3.39
N ALA A 53 5.54 0.31 -2.18
CA ALA A 53 6.83 0.69 -1.62
C ALA A 53 7.65 -0.57 -1.32
N THR A 54 8.95 -0.56 -1.61
CA THR A 54 9.77 -1.77 -1.41
C THR A 54 9.85 -2.20 0.05
N ILE A 55 9.70 -1.30 1.01
CA ILE A 55 9.62 -1.69 2.42
C ILE A 55 8.40 -2.57 2.71
N THR A 56 7.32 -2.41 1.95
CA THR A 56 6.12 -3.23 2.10
C THR A 56 6.43 -4.69 1.74
N ILE A 57 7.26 -4.92 0.74
CA ILE A 57 7.69 -6.28 0.39
C ILE A 57 8.37 -6.95 1.60
N ALA A 58 9.26 -6.22 2.27
CA ALA A 58 9.92 -6.72 3.48
C ALA A 58 8.90 -7.06 4.57
N GLU A 59 7.94 -6.18 4.80
CA GLU A 59 6.91 -6.40 5.81
C GLU A 59 6.01 -7.59 5.49
N VAL A 60 5.57 -7.71 4.24
CA VAL A 60 4.67 -8.80 3.82
C VAL A 60 5.37 -10.16 3.90
N LEU A 61 6.65 -10.24 3.49
CA LEU A 61 7.39 -11.50 3.47
C LEU A 61 7.86 -11.95 4.85
N THR A 62 7.91 -11.04 5.82
CA THR A 62 8.38 -11.36 7.18
C THR A 62 7.54 -12.47 7.82
N GLY A 63 6.21 -12.43 7.68
CA GLY A 63 5.34 -13.42 8.28
C GLY A 63 5.63 -14.85 7.82
N PRO A 64 5.54 -15.16 6.52
CA PRO A 64 5.85 -16.48 6.01
C PRO A 64 7.29 -16.93 6.33
N LEU A 65 8.27 -16.04 6.19
CA LEU A 65 9.67 -16.39 6.47
C LEU A 65 9.89 -16.69 7.96
N ARG A 66 9.25 -15.95 8.84
CA ARG A 66 9.32 -16.22 10.29
C ARG A 66 8.73 -17.57 10.64
N SER A 67 7.71 -18.01 9.91
CA SER A 67 7.08 -19.32 10.09
C SER A 67 7.85 -20.44 9.38
N GLY A 68 8.94 -20.14 8.70
CA GLY A 68 9.73 -21.12 7.95
C GLY A 68 9.06 -21.59 6.66
N ASP A 69 8.06 -20.84 6.16
CA ASP A 69 7.33 -21.21 4.94
C ASP A 69 7.89 -20.44 3.73
N ASP A 70 9.03 -20.88 3.24
CA ASP A 70 9.70 -20.25 2.12
C ASP A 70 8.85 -20.32 0.84
N ALA A 71 8.12 -21.41 0.65
CA ALA A 71 7.26 -21.57 -0.53
C ALA A 71 6.16 -20.51 -0.55
N LEU A 72 5.52 -20.23 0.60
CA LEU A 72 4.52 -19.19 0.71
C LEU A 72 5.13 -17.80 0.46
N ALA A 73 6.31 -17.55 1.03
CA ALA A 73 7.02 -16.29 0.80
C ALA A 73 7.28 -16.06 -0.69
N GLN A 74 7.70 -17.09 -1.42
CA GLN A 74 7.94 -16.99 -2.86
C GLN A 74 6.65 -16.73 -3.63
N ARG A 75 5.53 -17.34 -3.24
CA ARG A 75 4.23 -17.05 -3.86
C ARG A 75 3.80 -15.60 -3.63
N TYR A 76 3.97 -15.09 -2.41
CA TYR A 76 3.67 -13.69 -2.11
C TYR A 76 4.56 -12.75 -2.93
N ARG A 77 5.86 -13.03 -2.97
CA ARG A 77 6.79 -12.22 -3.76
C ARG A 77 6.38 -12.16 -5.23
N ALA A 78 6.00 -13.30 -5.81
CA ALA A 78 5.59 -13.35 -7.21
C ALA A 78 4.37 -12.44 -7.49
N ILE A 79 3.43 -12.36 -6.56
CA ILE A 79 2.29 -11.45 -6.67
C ILE A 79 2.75 -9.99 -6.60
N LEU A 80 3.56 -9.66 -5.60
CA LEU A 80 4.01 -8.28 -5.37
C LEU A 80 4.89 -7.75 -6.51
N GLU A 81 5.65 -8.61 -7.15
CA GLU A 81 6.50 -8.26 -8.29
C GLU A 81 5.71 -7.78 -9.51
N THR A 82 4.43 -8.12 -9.60
CA THR A 82 3.59 -7.69 -10.72
C THR A 82 3.15 -6.23 -10.62
N TRP A 83 3.33 -5.61 -9.46
CA TRP A 83 2.98 -4.21 -9.22
C TRP A 83 4.18 -3.31 -9.43
N GLN A 84 3.94 -2.00 -9.62
CA GLN A 84 5.03 -1.04 -9.81
C GLN A 84 5.79 -0.84 -8.51
N PRO A 85 7.07 -1.22 -8.41
CA PRO A 85 7.83 -1.00 -7.17
C PRO A 85 8.28 0.45 -7.06
N VAL A 86 8.30 0.96 -5.83
CA VAL A 86 8.81 2.30 -5.50
C VAL A 86 9.96 2.12 -4.51
N PRO A 87 11.21 2.10 -5.00
CA PRO A 87 12.37 1.94 -4.12
C PRO A 87 12.52 3.12 -3.17
N LEU A 88 12.96 2.85 -1.95
CA LEU A 88 13.30 3.89 -0.98
C LEU A 88 14.64 4.51 -1.35
N ASP A 89 14.60 5.57 -2.14
CA ASP A 89 15.77 6.33 -2.53
C ASP A 89 15.99 7.52 -1.58
N ILE A 90 17.03 8.31 -1.87
CA ILE A 90 17.41 9.45 -1.02
C ILE A 90 16.30 10.49 -0.98
N ASP A 91 15.68 10.79 -2.10
CA ASP A 91 14.62 11.80 -2.17
C ASP A 91 13.37 11.40 -1.40
N ILE A 92 12.97 10.14 -1.52
CA ILE A 92 11.84 9.62 -0.75
C ILE A 92 12.18 9.59 0.73
N ALA A 93 13.39 9.21 1.10
CA ALA A 93 13.83 9.22 2.49
C ALA A 93 13.77 10.64 3.08
N GLU A 94 14.21 11.65 2.35
CA GLU A 94 14.08 13.06 2.79
C GLU A 94 12.60 13.46 2.91
N GLY A 95 11.77 13.11 1.94
CA GLY A 95 10.34 13.36 1.99
C GLY A 95 9.69 12.73 3.21
N ALA A 96 10.05 11.49 3.53
CA ALA A 96 9.58 10.80 4.74
C ALA A 96 10.02 11.55 6.01
N ALA A 97 11.26 12.03 6.05
CA ALA A 97 11.77 12.81 7.18
C ALA A 97 10.96 14.10 7.39
N ARG A 98 10.60 14.79 6.30
CA ARG A 98 9.78 16.01 6.37
C ARG A 98 8.38 15.71 6.93
N LEU A 99 7.76 14.62 6.47
CA LEU A 99 6.43 14.22 6.97
C LEU A 99 6.48 13.83 8.45
N ARG A 100 7.53 13.14 8.89
CA ARG A 100 7.70 12.82 10.30
C ARG A 100 7.88 14.08 11.14
N ALA A 101 8.71 15.00 10.69
CA ALA A 101 9.00 16.23 11.42
C ALA A 101 7.75 17.10 11.57
N SER A 102 6.93 17.20 10.52
CA SER A 102 5.75 18.08 10.52
C SER A 102 4.48 17.43 11.07
N LEU A 103 4.29 16.11 10.86
CA LEU A 103 3.04 15.42 11.18
C LEU A 103 3.19 14.35 12.26
N GLY A 104 4.41 14.00 12.67
CA GLY A 104 4.65 12.99 13.69
C GLY A 104 4.30 11.57 13.26
N LEU A 105 4.32 11.28 11.96
CA LEU A 105 4.06 9.93 11.46
C LEU A 105 5.14 8.95 11.88
N LYS A 106 4.77 7.68 12.05
CA LYS A 106 5.75 6.59 12.21
C LYS A 106 6.59 6.48 10.94
N LEU A 107 7.81 5.96 11.07
CA LEU A 107 8.75 5.88 9.94
C LEU A 107 8.15 5.14 8.75
N ALA A 108 7.60 3.94 8.97
CA ALA A 108 7.04 3.15 7.87
C ALA A 108 5.89 3.90 7.18
N ASP A 109 5.00 4.54 7.94
CA ASP A 109 3.89 5.31 7.38
C ASP A 109 4.39 6.52 6.59
N ALA A 110 5.40 7.21 7.10
CA ALA A 110 6.00 8.35 6.40
C ALA A 110 6.62 7.92 5.06
N VAL A 111 7.27 6.75 5.01
CA VAL A 111 7.83 6.21 3.77
C VAL A 111 6.71 5.86 2.77
N GLN A 112 5.60 5.27 3.24
CA GLN A 112 4.46 4.99 2.37
C GLN A 112 3.91 6.27 1.74
N ALA A 113 3.64 7.28 2.56
CA ALA A 113 3.11 8.56 2.08
C ALA A 113 4.08 9.26 1.15
N ALA A 114 5.37 9.32 1.49
CA ALA A 114 6.39 9.94 0.65
C ALA A 114 6.53 9.20 -0.68
N SER A 115 6.42 7.87 -0.68
CA SER A 115 6.46 7.06 -1.90
C SER A 115 5.27 7.38 -2.82
N ALA A 116 4.07 7.47 -2.25
CA ALA A 116 2.87 7.81 -3.00
C ALA A 116 2.97 9.21 -3.63
N LEU A 117 3.47 10.17 -2.87
CA LEU A 117 3.65 11.55 -3.38
C LEU A 117 4.71 11.61 -4.48
N ALA A 118 5.80 10.87 -4.33
CA ALA A 118 6.91 10.87 -5.29
C ALA A 118 6.49 10.38 -6.67
N ILE A 119 5.56 9.43 -6.74
CA ILE A 119 5.09 8.87 -8.01
C ILE A 119 3.79 9.52 -8.49
N ASN A 120 3.33 10.57 -7.83
CA ASN A 120 2.04 11.20 -8.10
C ASN A 120 0.90 10.18 -8.15
N ALA A 121 0.86 9.27 -7.18
CA ALA A 121 -0.22 8.30 -7.08
C ALA A 121 -1.56 9.02 -6.94
N ALA A 122 -2.59 8.48 -7.58
CA ALA A 122 -3.94 9.03 -7.47
C ALA A 122 -4.49 8.90 -6.05
N ALA A 123 -4.02 7.87 -5.31
CA ALA A 123 -4.43 7.63 -3.93
C ALA A 123 -3.47 6.68 -3.23
N LEU A 124 -3.54 6.65 -1.91
CA LEU A 124 -2.93 5.64 -1.05
C LEU A 124 -4.05 4.83 -0.41
N ALA A 125 -4.05 3.52 -0.60
CA ALA A 125 -4.99 2.61 0.06
C ALA A 125 -4.38 2.08 1.35
N THR A 126 -5.07 2.30 2.45
CA THR A 126 -4.59 1.94 3.79
C THR A 126 -5.76 1.62 4.71
N HIS A 127 -5.46 0.98 5.85
CA HIS A 127 -6.42 0.83 6.93
C HIS A 127 -6.11 1.78 8.10
N ASP A 128 -5.04 2.55 8.00
CA ASP A 128 -4.59 3.45 9.07
C ASP A 128 -5.10 4.86 8.85
N ARG A 129 -5.84 5.39 9.83
CA ARG A 129 -6.41 6.74 9.79
C ARG A 129 -5.36 7.85 9.93
N ASP A 130 -4.17 7.54 10.42
CA ASP A 130 -3.11 8.54 10.59
C ASP A 130 -2.68 9.18 9.27
N PHE A 131 -2.87 8.49 8.16
CA PHE A 131 -2.60 9.04 6.83
C PHE A 131 -3.49 10.21 6.45
N SER A 132 -4.64 10.40 7.10
CA SER A 132 -5.51 11.54 6.83
C SER A 132 -4.85 12.88 7.14
N ARG A 133 -3.78 12.88 7.93
CA ARG A 133 -2.98 14.07 8.21
C ARG A 133 -2.21 14.57 6.99
N VAL A 134 -1.97 13.69 6.00
CA VAL A 134 -1.27 14.05 4.77
C VAL A 134 -2.30 14.60 3.79
N ARG A 135 -2.56 15.92 3.88
CA ARG A 135 -3.67 16.57 3.16
C ARG A 135 -3.50 16.60 1.65
N SER A 136 -2.28 16.54 1.16
CA SER A 136 -1.98 16.52 -0.29
C SER A 136 -2.20 15.15 -0.92
N LEU A 137 -2.62 14.15 -0.14
CA LEU A 137 -2.74 12.77 -0.58
C LEU A 137 -4.17 12.27 -0.37
N ARG A 138 -4.78 11.75 -1.43
CA ARG A 138 -6.08 11.09 -1.32
C ARG A 138 -5.91 9.74 -0.66
N ILE A 139 -6.74 9.44 0.34
CA ILE A 139 -6.71 8.19 1.09
C ILE A 139 -7.95 7.36 0.75
N ILE A 140 -7.74 6.08 0.48
CA ILE A 140 -8.78 5.06 0.35
C ILE A 140 -8.67 4.16 1.58
N SER A 141 -9.68 4.19 2.45
CA SER A 141 -9.60 3.41 3.69
C SER A 141 -10.93 2.82 4.13
#